data_e7cab58ae947e09b46854124feeb9fe5
#
_entry.id   e7cab58ae947e09b46854124feeb9fe5
#
_cell.length_a   1.000
_cell.length_b   1.000
_cell.length_c   1.000
_cell.angle_alpha   90.00
_cell.angle_beta   90.00
_cell.angle_gamma   90.00
#
_symmetry.space_group_name_H-M   'P 1'
#
loop_
_entity.id
_entity.type
_entity.pdbx_description
1 polymer ?
#
loop_
_entity_poly.entity_id
_entity_poly.type
_entity_poly.pdbx_seq_one_letter_code
_entity_poly.pdbx_strand_id
1 'polypeptide(L)'
;MYRTITLPNGARILTEHIPGVRSAALGFFVGAGSRHERAEENGAAHFIEHMSFKGTSRRSAADLAMEMDAIGGQVNAYTTKESTCFYARCLDRHLDRAGEMLCDMLFDSRFDEGDAALERGCLLYTSPSPRDRSLSR
;
A
#
# COMPACT_ATOMS: atom_id res chain seq x y z
N MET A 1 -21.76 4.92 11.98
CA MET A 1 -21.27 4.67 13.35
C MET A 1 -20.00 3.85 13.28
N TYR A 2 -18.97 4.29 13.95
CA TYR A 2 -17.68 3.61 13.97
C TYR A 2 -17.63 2.52 15.02
N ARG A 3 -16.98 1.42 14.66
CA ARG A 3 -16.60 0.38 15.61
C ARG A 3 -15.08 0.27 15.59
N THR A 4 -14.48 0.17 16.77
CA THR A 4 -13.04 0.00 16.91
C THR A 4 -12.75 -1.28 17.68
N ILE A 5 -11.87 -2.11 17.14
CA ILE A 5 -11.39 -3.33 17.78
C ILE A 5 -9.88 -3.22 17.88
N THR A 6 -9.34 -3.47 19.06
CA THR A 6 -7.88 -3.52 19.27
C THR A 6 -7.47 -4.98 19.40
N LEU A 7 -6.53 -5.41 18.56
CA LEU A 7 -6.00 -6.76 18.58
C LEU A 7 -4.93 -6.89 19.68
N PRO A 8 -4.62 -8.14 20.14
CA PRO A 8 -3.61 -8.35 21.18
C PRO A 8 -2.23 -7.78 20.83
N ASN A 9 -1.88 -7.70 19.54
CA ASN A 9 -0.62 -7.15 19.08
C ASN A 9 -0.60 -5.60 19.02
N GLY A 10 -1.70 -4.96 19.40
CA GLY A 10 -1.83 -3.50 19.38
C GLY A 10 -2.40 -2.93 18.08
N ALA A 11 -2.60 -3.75 17.06
CA ALA A 11 -3.22 -3.28 15.81
C ALA A 11 -4.69 -2.93 16.07
N ARG A 12 -5.16 -1.88 15.41
CA ARG A 12 -6.54 -1.41 15.55
C ARG A 12 -7.30 -1.60 14.24
N ILE A 13 -8.51 -2.11 14.35
CA ILE A 13 -9.43 -2.25 13.23
C ILE A 13 -10.55 -1.25 13.43
N LEU A 14 -10.69 -0.33 12.50
CA LEU A 14 -11.78 0.65 12.51
C LEU A 14 -12.75 0.31 11.39
N THR A 15 -14.01 0.15 11.71
CA THR A 15 -15.04 -0.16 10.71
C THR A 15 -16.18 0.84 10.78
N GLU A 16 -16.74 1.13 9.62
CA GLU A 16 -17.96 1.93 9.50
C GLU A 16 -18.86 1.28 8.46
N HIS A 17 -20.10 1.03 8.84
CA HIS A 17 -21.13 0.55 7.92
C HIS A 17 -21.99 1.71 7.44
N ILE A 18 -22.08 1.87 6.12
CA ILE A 18 -22.93 2.90 5.50
C ILE A 18 -24.10 2.20 4.80
N PRO A 19 -25.32 2.30 5.36
CA PRO A 19 -26.49 1.64 4.77
C PRO A 19 -26.76 2.10 3.32
N GLY A 20 -27.16 1.17 2.48
CA GLY A 20 -27.53 1.47 1.09
C GLY A 20 -26.38 1.61 0.12
N VAL A 21 -25.13 1.54 0.58
CA VAL A 21 -23.94 1.63 -0.26
C VAL A 21 -23.46 0.22 -0.59
N ARG A 22 -23.20 -0.04 -1.88
CA ARG A 22 -22.74 -1.34 -2.36
C ARG A 22 -21.25 -1.36 -2.66
N SER A 23 -20.55 -0.26 -2.45
CA SER A 23 -19.10 -0.18 -2.55
C SER A 23 -18.47 -0.31 -1.16
N ALA A 24 -17.25 -0.82 -1.15
CA ALA A 24 -16.46 -0.95 0.08
C ALA A 24 -15.06 -0.42 -0.16
N ALA A 25 -14.45 0.11 0.89
CA ALA A 25 -13.07 0.53 0.88
C ALA A 25 -12.36 -0.12 2.07
N LEU A 26 -11.16 -0.60 1.84
CA LEU A 26 -10.31 -1.21 2.86
C LEU A 26 -8.94 -0.53 2.80
N GLY A 27 -8.42 -0.09 3.93
CA GLY A 27 -7.11 0.54 4.00
C GLY A 27 -6.27 -0.01 5.14
N PHE A 28 -4.99 -0.19 4.86
CA PHE A 28 -3.97 -0.51 5.87
C PHE A 28 -3.12 0.74 6.07
N PHE A 29 -3.11 1.26 7.29
CA PHE A 29 -2.33 2.43 7.66
C PHE A 29 -1.14 1.99 8.50
N VAL A 30 0.05 2.17 7.97
CA VAL A 30 1.29 1.85 8.67
C VAL A 30 1.88 3.14 9.21
N GLY A 31 2.18 3.18 10.49
CA GLY A 31 2.73 4.37 11.17
C GLY A 31 4.20 4.61 10.83
N ALA A 32 4.56 4.51 9.57
CA ALA A 32 5.90 4.74 9.07
C ALA A 32 5.80 5.59 7.80
N GLY A 33 6.27 6.80 7.88
CA GLY A 33 6.31 7.73 6.76
C GLY A 33 7.68 8.35 6.61
N SER A 34 7.82 9.29 5.69
CA SER A 34 9.13 9.85 5.36
C SER A 34 9.82 10.57 6.54
N ARG A 35 9.06 11.08 7.50
CA ARG A 35 9.65 11.74 8.69
C ARG A 35 10.35 10.78 9.64
N HIS A 36 10.06 9.48 9.54
CA HIS A 36 10.64 8.44 10.39
C HIS A 36 11.95 7.89 9.80
N GLU A 37 12.32 8.32 8.61
CA GLU A 37 13.51 7.86 7.93
C GLU A 37 14.73 8.61 8.41
N ARG A 38 15.84 7.90 8.60
CA ARG A 38 17.14 8.50 8.78
C ARG A 38 17.67 9.05 7.44
N ALA A 39 18.71 9.88 7.48
CA ALA A 39 19.29 10.44 6.26
C ALA A 39 19.71 9.35 5.26
N GLU A 40 20.31 8.27 5.75
CA GLU A 40 20.74 7.13 4.94
C GLU A 40 19.58 6.27 4.43
N GLU A 41 18.40 6.41 5.03
CA GLU A 41 17.19 5.67 4.66
C GLU A 41 16.22 6.51 3.83
N ASN A 42 16.63 7.69 3.42
CA ASN A 42 15.75 8.63 2.75
C ASN A 42 15.13 8.03 1.48
N GLY A 43 13.79 8.02 1.43
CA GLY A 43 13.04 7.42 0.33
C GLY A 43 12.68 5.95 0.55
N ALA A 44 13.06 5.34 1.68
CA ALA A 44 12.80 3.91 1.94
C ALA A 44 11.31 3.58 1.95
N ALA A 45 10.49 4.38 2.61
CA ALA A 45 9.04 4.14 2.66
C ALA A 45 8.42 4.18 1.27
N HIS A 46 8.80 5.15 0.45
CA HIS A 46 8.34 5.27 -0.93
C HIS A 46 8.82 4.10 -1.79
N PHE A 47 10.06 3.67 -1.58
CA PHE A 47 10.63 2.52 -2.30
C PHE A 47 9.87 1.23 -1.95
N ILE A 48 9.59 1.00 -0.66
CA ILE A 48 8.84 -0.16 -0.21
C ILE A 48 7.41 -0.14 -0.78
N GLU A 49 6.79 1.03 -0.82
CA GLU A 49 5.47 1.21 -1.45
C GLU A 49 5.51 0.72 -2.91
N HIS A 50 6.47 1.19 -3.70
CA HIS A 50 6.62 0.76 -5.09
C HIS A 50 6.88 -0.73 -5.21
N MET A 51 7.75 -1.29 -4.38
CA MET A 51 8.08 -2.72 -4.41
C MET A 51 6.90 -3.62 -4.08
N SER A 52 5.95 -3.14 -3.28
CA SER A 52 4.76 -3.91 -2.93
C SER A 52 3.89 -4.23 -4.15
N PHE A 53 3.99 -3.45 -5.23
CA PHE A 53 3.25 -3.68 -6.47
C PHE A 53 4.00 -4.56 -7.48
N LYS A 54 5.22 -4.99 -7.17
CA LYS A 54 6.05 -5.78 -8.09
C LYS A 54 5.83 -7.28 -8.01
N GLY A 55 4.96 -7.71 -7.12
CA GLY A 55 4.58 -9.10 -6.97
C GLY A 55 4.82 -9.65 -5.59
N THR A 56 4.18 -10.78 -5.33
CA THR A 56 4.27 -11.52 -4.08
C THR A 56 4.81 -12.91 -4.37
N SER A 57 4.97 -13.76 -3.35
CA SER A 57 5.38 -15.14 -3.56
C SER A 57 4.35 -15.95 -4.36
N ARG A 58 3.07 -15.54 -4.34
CA ARG A 58 1.96 -16.25 -5.00
C ARG A 58 1.46 -15.58 -6.27
N ARG A 59 1.70 -14.28 -6.43
CA ARG A 59 1.16 -13.48 -7.55
C ARG A 59 2.25 -12.61 -8.15
N SER A 60 2.37 -12.63 -9.46
CA SER A 60 3.20 -11.65 -10.16
C SER A 60 2.52 -10.27 -10.15
N ALA A 61 3.24 -9.23 -10.57
CA ALA A 61 2.65 -7.90 -10.74
C ALA A 61 1.47 -7.93 -11.71
N ALA A 62 1.59 -8.68 -12.80
CA ALA A 62 0.51 -8.86 -13.77
C ALA A 62 -0.69 -9.58 -13.16
N ASP A 63 -0.45 -10.62 -12.35
CA ASP A 63 -1.53 -11.35 -11.65
C ASP A 63 -2.31 -10.44 -10.72
N LEU A 64 -1.62 -9.59 -9.96
CA LEU A 64 -2.25 -8.63 -9.05
C LEU A 64 -3.17 -7.67 -9.83
N ALA A 65 -2.67 -7.12 -10.93
CA ALA A 65 -3.44 -6.22 -11.76
C ALA A 65 -4.67 -6.91 -12.37
N MET A 66 -4.48 -8.13 -12.91
CA MET A 66 -5.56 -8.89 -13.55
C MET A 66 -6.63 -9.30 -12.54
N GLU A 67 -6.25 -9.76 -11.35
CA GLU A 67 -7.22 -10.16 -10.33
C GLU A 67 -8.02 -8.96 -9.82
N MET A 68 -7.38 -7.81 -9.66
CA MET A 68 -8.07 -6.60 -9.23
C MET A 68 -9.04 -6.11 -10.31
N ASP A 69 -8.63 -6.13 -11.57
CA ASP A 69 -9.50 -5.79 -12.71
C ASP A 69 -10.70 -6.74 -12.81
N ALA A 70 -10.47 -8.03 -12.56
CA ALA A 70 -11.54 -9.04 -12.62
C ALA A 70 -12.66 -8.79 -11.64
N ILE A 71 -12.38 -8.22 -10.48
CA ILE A 71 -13.40 -7.86 -9.49
C ILE A 71 -13.89 -6.41 -9.64
N GLY A 72 -13.42 -5.72 -10.67
CA GLY A 72 -13.77 -4.31 -10.88
C GLY A 72 -13.26 -3.38 -9.80
N GLY A 73 -12.20 -3.79 -9.09
CA GLY A 73 -11.63 -3.04 -7.99
C GLY A 73 -10.49 -2.13 -8.41
N GLN A 74 -10.06 -1.32 -7.47
CA GLN A 74 -8.88 -0.48 -7.60
C GLN A 74 -8.03 -0.65 -6.35
N VAL A 75 -6.72 -0.79 -6.55
CA VAL A 75 -5.75 -0.81 -5.46
C VAL A 75 -4.75 0.31 -5.68
N ASN A 76 -4.38 0.98 -4.61
CA ASN A 76 -3.41 2.05 -4.67
C ASN A 76 -2.72 2.20 -3.31
N ALA A 77 -1.69 3.02 -3.29
CA ALA A 77 -0.97 3.33 -2.06
C ALA A 77 -0.43 4.75 -2.13
N TYR A 78 -0.16 5.31 -0.97
CA TYR A 78 0.52 6.60 -0.87
C TYR A 78 1.34 6.65 0.41
N THR A 79 2.43 7.42 0.36
CA THR A 79 3.30 7.66 1.50
C THR A 79 3.24 9.13 1.85
N THR A 80 2.94 9.41 3.12
CA THR A 80 3.00 10.76 3.67
C THR A 80 4.21 10.89 4.59
N LYS A 81 4.36 12.05 5.21
CA LYS A 81 5.42 12.25 6.21
C LYS A 81 5.25 11.34 7.42
N GLU A 82 4.02 11.00 7.78
CA GLU A 82 3.70 10.30 9.02
C GLU A 82 3.28 8.85 8.84
N SER A 83 2.77 8.49 7.67
CA SER A 83 2.24 7.15 7.45
C SER A 83 2.33 6.72 6.00
N THR A 84 2.24 5.41 5.79
CA THR A 84 2.05 4.82 4.48
C THR A 84 0.71 4.12 4.49
N CYS A 85 -0.10 4.36 3.47
CA CYS A 85 -1.42 3.76 3.33
C CYS A 85 -1.49 2.91 2.08
N PHE A 86 -1.99 1.68 2.24
CA PHE A 86 -2.34 0.80 1.13
C PHE A 86 -3.84 0.59 1.18
N TYR A 87 -4.54 0.86 0.09
CA TYR A 87 -5.99 0.75 0.10
C TYR A 87 -6.54 0.15 -1.18
N ALA A 88 -7.72 -0.45 -1.05
CA ALA A 88 -8.49 -0.98 -2.16
C ALA A 88 -9.91 -0.48 -2.10
N ARG A 89 -10.52 -0.30 -3.26
CA ARG A 89 -11.95 0.01 -3.42
C ARG A 89 -12.55 -1.04 -4.33
N CYS A 90 -13.70 -1.57 -3.95
CA CYS A 90 -14.38 -2.60 -4.73
C CYS A 90 -15.87 -2.63 -4.37
N LEU A 91 -16.62 -3.51 -5.01
CA LEU A 91 -17.96 -3.82 -4.53
C LEU A 91 -17.88 -4.60 -3.21
N ASP A 92 -18.88 -4.42 -2.38
CA ASP A 92 -18.95 -5.04 -1.05
C ASP A 92 -18.75 -6.56 -1.10
N ARG A 93 -19.34 -7.21 -2.10
CA ARG A 93 -19.23 -8.67 -2.29
C ARG A 93 -17.81 -9.15 -2.61
N HIS A 94 -16.91 -8.26 -2.99
CA HIS A 94 -15.53 -8.59 -3.31
C HIS A 94 -14.52 -8.12 -2.26
N LEU A 95 -15.02 -7.62 -1.12
CA LEU A 95 -14.15 -7.08 -0.07
C LEU A 95 -13.15 -8.10 0.46
N ASP A 96 -13.60 -9.35 0.66
CA ASP A 96 -12.71 -10.42 1.15
C ASP A 96 -11.55 -10.67 0.19
N ARG A 97 -11.85 -10.69 -1.11
CA ARG A 97 -10.83 -10.90 -2.13
C ARG A 97 -9.84 -9.74 -2.21
N ALA A 98 -10.36 -8.52 -2.17
CA ALA A 98 -9.51 -7.32 -2.15
C ALA A 98 -8.62 -7.30 -0.91
N GLY A 99 -9.18 -7.67 0.24
CA GLY A 99 -8.42 -7.75 1.48
C GLY A 99 -7.31 -8.80 1.44
N GLU A 100 -7.60 -9.97 0.87
CA GLU A 100 -6.60 -11.02 0.68
C GLU A 100 -5.44 -10.53 -0.18
N MET A 101 -5.73 -9.84 -1.28
CA MET A 101 -4.71 -9.30 -2.17
C MET A 101 -3.87 -8.22 -1.48
N LEU A 102 -4.49 -7.32 -0.72
CA LEU A 102 -3.75 -6.31 0.05
C LEU A 102 -2.84 -6.94 1.11
N CYS A 103 -3.34 -7.94 1.82
CA CYS A 103 -2.52 -8.67 2.79
C CYS A 103 -1.33 -9.35 2.14
N ASP A 104 -1.55 -9.95 0.97
CA ASP A 104 -0.50 -10.60 0.21
C ASP A 104 0.58 -9.60 -0.20
N MET A 105 0.18 -8.43 -0.69
CA MET A 105 1.10 -7.36 -1.07
C MET A 105 1.90 -6.82 0.12
N LEU A 106 1.25 -6.67 1.28
CA LEU A 106 1.88 -6.10 2.47
C LEU A 106 2.82 -7.08 3.19
N PHE A 107 2.40 -8.33 3.32
CA PHE A 107 3.07 -9.29 4.19
C PHE A 107 3.86 -10.36 3.46
N ASP A 108 3.70 -10.46 2.15
CA ASP A 108 4.33 -11.51 1.36
C ASP A 108 4.92 -10.96 0.05
N SER A 109 5.35 -9.71 0.05
CA SER A 109 6.00 -9.09 -1.10
C SER A 109 7.29 -9.81 -1.44
N ARG A 110 7.52 -10.00 -2.75
CA ARG A 110 8.68 -10.74 -3.24
C ARG A 110 10.00 -10.02 -3.02
N PHE A 111 10.03 -8.71 -3.16
CA PHE A 111 11.24 -7.88 -3.10
C PHE A 111 12.37 -8.45 -3.95
N ASP A 112 12.06 -8.81 -5.19
CA ASP A 112 13.04 -9.34 -6.13
C ASP A 112 14.18 -8.34 -6.38
N GLU A 113 15.43 -8.82 -6.38
CA GLU A 113 16.60 -7.95 -6.52
C GLU A 113 16.63 -7.23 -7.85
N GLY A 114 16.23 -7.88 -8.95
CA GLY A 114 16.15 -7.27 -10.27
C GLY A 114 15.13 -6.14 -10.32
N ASP A 115 13.97 -6.38 -9.78
CA ASP A 115 12.91 -5.35 -9.68
C ASP A 115 13.34 -4.22 -8.76
N ALA A 116 14.02 -4.53 -7.67
CA ALA A 116 14.53 -3.53 -6.74
C ALA A 116 15.57 -2.62 -7.40
N ALA A 117 16.47 -3.18 -8.22
CA ALA A 117 17.46 -2.40 -8.93
C ALA A 117 16.81 -1.47 -9.97
N LEU A 118 15.84 -1.97 -10.72
CA LEU A 118 15.09 -1.17 -11.69
C LEU A 118 14.33 -0.04 -11.02
N GLU A 119 13.61 -0.34 -9.95
CA GLU A 119 12.79 0.66 -9.24
C GLU A 119 13.66 1.72 -8.58
N ARG A 120 14.79 1.34 -8.04
CA ARG A 120 15.77 2.29 -7.49
C ARG A 120 16.26 3.25 -8.55
N GLY A 121 16.59 2.75 -9.73
CA GLY A 121 16.99 3.57 -10.87
C GLY A 121 15.89 4.54 -11.29
N CYS A 122 14.65 4.06 -11.41
CA CYS A 122 13.51 4.88 -11.77
C CYS A 122 13.25 5.99 -10.74
N LEU A 123 13.30 5.68 -9.46
CA LEU A 123 13.08 6.66 -8.41
C LEU A 123 14.18 7.72 -8.36
N LEU A 124 15.44 7.34 -8.63
CA LEU A 124 16.54 8.29 -8.69
C LEU A 124 16.40 9.27 -9.85
N TYR A 125 15.86 8.82 -10.98
CA TYR A 125 15.66 9.68 -12.17
C TYR A 125 14.38 10.52 -12.09
N THR A 126 13.32 10.01 -11.49
CA THR A 126 12.00 10.65 -11.50
C THR A 126 11.67 11.40 -10.23
N SER A 127 12.26 11.02 -9.12
CA SER A 127 12.05 11.72 -7.85
C SER A 127 12.83 13.02 -7.82
N PRO A 128 12.24 14.09 -7.27
CA PRO A 128 12.99 15.32 -7.03
C PRO A 128 14.11 15.07 -6.01
N SER A 129 15.11 15.95 -6.01
CA SER A 129 16.18 15.88 -5.01
C SER A 129 15.59 15.95 -3.59
N PRO A 130 16.31 15.49 -2.55
CA PRO A 130 15.82 15.60 -1.18
C PRO A 130 15.38 17.02 -0.80
N ARG A 131 16.07 18.02 -1.33
CA ARG A 131 15.73 19.43 -1.12
C ARG A 131 14.38 19.78 -1.77
N ASP A 132 14.18 19.36 -3.01
CA ASP A 132 12.93 19.63 -3.73
C ASP A 132 11.76 18.86 -3.13
N ARG A 133 12.00 17.63 -2.64
CA ARG A 133 10.98 16.85 -1.94
C ARG A 133 10.49 17.55 -0.68
N SER A 134 11.38 18.19 0.05
CA SER A 134 10.99 18.91 1.27
C SER A 134 10.13 20.13 0.96
N LEU A 135 10.28 20.72 -0.23
CA LEU A 135 9.49 21.87 -0.68
C LEU A 135 8.15 21.46 -1.29
N SER A 136 8.07 20.27 -1.90
CA SER A 136 6.87 19.80 -2.59
C SER A 136 5.86 19.11 -1.67
N ARG A 137 6.14 18.97 -0.40
CA ARG A 137 5.30 18.27 0.59
C ARG A 137 4.65 19.20 1.60
#